data_61be1c7910e7afec59081952d0c8e71f
#
_entry.id   61be1c7910e7afec59081952d0c8e71f
#
_cell.length_a   1.000
_cell.length_b   1.000
_cell.length_c   1.000
_cell.angle_alpha   90.00
_cell.angle_beta   90.00
_cell.angle_gamma   90.00
#
_symmetry.space_group_name_H-M   'P 1'
#
loop_
_entity.id
_entity.type
_entity.pdbx_description
1 polymer ?
#
loop_
_entity_poly.entity_id
_entity_poly.type
_entity_poly.pdbx_seq_one_letter_code
_entity_poly.pdbx_strand_id
1 'polypeptide(L)'
;MISAFDIFKIGIGPSSSHTVGPMNAGKCFIDRLTDSGDLPRTTRITVDLYGSLSLTGKGHATDTAIIMGLAGNTPQDVNIDSIPAFIQEVARSSRLSVAGGAHVVDFPVADSILFHAETLARHKNGMRITAWNGQKLLLRKTYYSIGGGFIVEEERFGQSHDVEKSVPYDFHSASELLTLCERQGLSVSGLMMQNELALRSKEQIDAGFARIWQVMLAGIERGMNTEGVLPGPLNVPRRAVALRRLLVSSDNLSRDPMNVIDWINMFALAVSEENAAGGRVVTAPTNGACGIIPAVLAYYDKFRRPVNANSIARYLLAAGAIGALYKMNASISGAEVGCQGEVGVACSMAAAGLTELLGGSPAQVCIAAEIAMEHNLGLTCDPVAGQVQIPCIERNAINAVKAVNAARMALRRTSEPRVSLDKVIETMYETGKDMNDKYRETSRGGLAIKVVCR
;
A
#
# COMPACT_ATOMS: atom_id res chain seq x y z
N MET A 1 -3.69 19.70 2.91
CA MET A 1 -2.72 18.75 3.57
C MET A 1 -3.24 17.32 3.48
N ILE A 2 -2.34 16.31 3.34
CA ILE A 2 -2.62 14.87 3.42
C ILE A 2 -2.31 14.39 4.84
N SER A 3 -3.25 13.73 5.50
CA SER A 3 -3.06 13.15 6.83
C SER A 3 -2.15 11.92 6.79
N ALA A 4 -1.41 11.65 7.87
CA ALA A 4 -0.67 10.40 8.02
C ALA A 4 -1.60 9.17 7.91
N PHE A 5 -2.85 9.28 8.37
CA PHE A 5 -3.86 8.23 8.23
C PHE A 5 -4.38 8.03 6.80
N ASP A 6 -4.14 8.99 5.89
CA ASP A 6 -4.41 8.81 4.46
C ASP A 6 -3.30 8.02 3.75
N ILE A 7 -2.09 8.00 4.34
CA ILE A 7 -0.93 7.25 3.84
C ILE A 7 -0.92 5.82 4.40
N PHE A 8 -1.22 5.65 5.69
CA PHE A 8 -1.23 4.35 6.36
C PHE A 8 -2.66 3.83 6.45
N LYS A 9 -3.02 2.90 5.58
CA LYS A 9 -4.35 2.30 5.55
C LYS A 9 -4.30 0.80 5.83
N ILE A 10 -5.15 0.33 6.73
CA ILE A 10 -5.34 -1.10 6.94
C ILE A 10 -6.11 -1.66 5.76
N GLY A 11 -5.61 -2.75 5.17
CA GLY A 11 -6.23 -3.41 4.05
C GLY A 11 -5.83 -4.88 3.94
N ILE A 12 -6.08 -5.48 2.79
CA ILE A 12 -5.71 -6.85 2.47
C ILE A 12 -4.83 -6.88 1.22
N GLY A 13 -3.97 -7.91 1.17
CA GLY A 13 -3.14 -8.14 -0.02
C GLY A 13 -3.94 -8.67 -1.23
N PRO A 14 -3.25 -8.79 -2.37
CA PRO A 14 -1.85 -8.44 -2.57
C PRO A 14 -1.58 -6.99 -3.02
N SER A 15 -2.59 -6.23 -3.52
CA SER A 15 -2.36 -4.94 -4.18
C SER A 15 -3.31 -3.85 -3.68
N SER A 16 -2.78 -2.65 -3.42
CA SER A 16 -3.62 -1.51 -3.05
C SER A 16 -4.50 -1.03 -4.22
N SER A 17 -3.96 -1.01 -5.44
CA SER A 17 -4.69 -0.56 -6.63
C SER A 17 -5.60 -1.63 -7.23
N HIS A 18 -5.20 -2.91 -7.17
CA HIS A 18 -5.90 -4.02 -7.83
C HIS A 18 -6.75 -4.88 -6.88
N THR A 19 -6.60 -4.73 -5.56
CA THR A 19 -7.37 -5.46 -4.55
C THR A 19 -8.16 -4.49 -3.67
N VAL A 20 -7.46 -3.63 -2.90
CA VAL A 20 -8.11 -2.71 -1.94
C VAL A 20 -9.03 -1.71 -2.65
N GLY A 21 -8.55 -1.07 -3.73
CA GLY A 21 -9.36 -0.13 -4.52
C GLY A 21 -10.63 -0.76 -5.10
N PRO A 22 -10.54 -1.88 -5.83
CA PRO A 22 -11.70 -2.61 -6.33
C PRO A 22 -12.68 -3.07 -5.25
N MET A 23 -12.19 -3.52 -4.08
CA MET A 23 -13.07 -3.86 -2.96
C MET A 23 -13.83 -2.64 -2.44
N ASN A 24 -13.14 -1.50 -2.29
CA ASN A 24 -13.77 -0.23 -1.92
C ASN A 24 -14.81 0.22 -2.96
N ALA A 25 -14.53 0.04 -4.26
CA ALA A 25 -15.48 0.35 -5.32
C ALA A 25 -16.73 -0.52 -5.26
N GLY A 26 -16.58 -1.83 -5.05
CA GLY A 26 -17.69 -2.75 -4.83
C GLY A 26 -18.56 -2.36 -3.63
N LYS A 27 -17.91 -2.02 -2.50
CA LYS A 27 -18.60 -1.55 -1.29
C LYS A 27 -19.32 -0.22 -1.53
N CYS A 28 -18.66 0.75 -2.14
CA CYS A 28 -19.25 2.06 -2.46
C CYS A 28 -20.47 1.91 -3.40
N PHE A 29 -20.38 1.03 -4.39
CA PHE A 29 -21.47 0.77 -5.31
C PHE A 29 -22.69 0.16 -4.60
N ILE A 30 -22.48 -0.85 -3.74
CA ILE A 30 -23.58 -1.51 -3.06
C ILE A 30 -24.26 -0.60 -2.03
N ASP A 31 -23.49 0.29 -1.38
CA ASP A 31 -24.03 1.29 -0.47
C ASP A 31 -24.95 2.27 -1.24
N ARG A 32 -24.49 2.79 -2.38
CA ARG A 32 -25.32 3.66 -3.23
C ARG A 32 -26.58 2.98 -3.74
N LEU A 33 -26.48 1.71 -4.10
CA LEU A 33 -27.64 0.92 -4.55
C LEU A 33 -28.65 0.72 -3.42
N THR A 34 -28.15 0.61 -2.19
CA THR A 34 -28.98 0.54 -0.98
C THR A 34 -29.64 1.87 -0.70
N ASP A 35 -28.87 2.96 -0.70
CA ASP A 35 -29.35 4.34 -0.42
C ASP A 35 -30.38 4.81 -1.45
N SER A 36 -30.25 4.38 -2.72
CA SER A 36 -31.24 4.70 -3.76
C SER A 36 -32.56 3.92 -3.63
N GLY A 37 -32.61 2.88 -2.77
CA GLY A 37 -33.77 2.00 -2.64
C GLY A 37 -33.93 0.99 -3.78
N ASP A 38 -32.93 0.84 -4.64
CA ASP A 38 -32.96 -0.06 -5.79
C ASP A 38 -32.48 -1.49 -5.46
N LEU A 39 -31.82 -1.69 -4.32
CA LEU A 39 -31.29 -2.98 -3.92
C LEU A 39 -32.33 -4.12 -3.97
N PRO A 40 -33.56 -3.99 -3.40
CA PRO A 40 -34.54 -5.09 -3.43
C PRO A 40 -35.05 -5.48 -4.83
N ARG A 41 -34.90 -4.58 -5.79
CA ARG A 41 -35.32 -4.79 -7.19
C ARG A 41 -34.18 -5.32 -8.08
N THR A 42 -32.98 -5.40 -7.55
CA THR A 42 -31.80 -5.84 -8.31
C THR A 42 -31.81 -7.35 -8.46
N THR A 43 -31.82 -7.82 -9.68
CA THR A 43 -31.78 -9.27 -9.99
C THR A 43 -30.37 -9.75 -10.34
N ARG A 44 -29.53 -8.87 -10.91
CA ARG A 44 -28.18 -9.19 -11.38
C ARG A 44 -27.24 -7.98 -11.24
N ILE A 45 -25.95 -8.25 -10.98
CA ILE A 45 -24.87 -7.25 -11.02
C ILE A 45 -23.80 -7.72 -12.01
N THR A 46 -23.29 -6.81 -12.83
CA THR A 46 -22.16 -7.05 -13.74
C THR A 46 -21.03 -6.06 -13.46
N VAL A 47 -19.80 -6.51 -13.68
CA VAL A 47 -18.57 -5.74 -13.47
C VAL A 47 -17.71 -5.84 -14.72
N ASP A 48 -17.37 -4.73 -15.31
CA ASP A 48 -16.45 -4.63 -16.43
C ASP A 48 -15.11 -4.07 -15.94
N LEU A 49 -14.02 -4.79 -16.14
CA LEU A 49 -12.66 -4.41 -15.77
C LEU A 49 -11.88 -4.00 -17.01
N TYR A 50 -11.12 -2.90 -16.90
CA TYR A 50 -10.42 -2.28 -18.01
C TYR A 50 -8.94 -2.05 -17.70
N GLY A 51 -8.11 -1.99 -18.74
CA GLY A 51 -6.70 -1.63 -18.68
C GLY A 51 -5.90 -2.54 -17.72
N SER A 52 -5.13 -1.97 -16.80
CA SER A 52 -4.29 -2.75 -15.90
C SER A 52 -5.10 -3.64 -14.94
N LEU A 53 -6.29 -3.19 -14.48
CA LEU A 53 -7.19 -4.04 -13.68
C LEU A 53 -7.63 -5.31 -14.40
N SER A 54 -7.74 -5.26 -15.73
CA SER A 54 -8.03 -6.44 -16.55
C SER A 54 -6.78 -7.29 -16.79
N LEU A 55 -5.68 -6.67 -17.19
CA LEU A 55 -4.48 -7.37 -17.62
C LEU A 55 -3.78 -8.16 -16.51
N THR A 56 -3.79 -7.63 -15.29
CA THR A 56 -3.12 -8.23 -14.13
C THR A 56 -4.10 -8.62 -13.01
N GLY A 57 -5.40 -8.37 -13.20
CA GLY A 57 -6.42 -8.47 -12.16
C GLY A 57 -6.56 -9.85 -11.54
N LYS A 58 -6.47 -10.92 -12.33
CA LYS A 58 -6.52 -12.30 -11.80
C LYS A 58 -5.34 -12.59 -10.88
N GLY A 59 -4.15 -12.10 -11.23
CA GLY A 59 -2.95 -12.24 -10.39
C GLY A 59 -3.02 -11.45 -9.08
N HIS A 60 -3.86 -10.44 -9.04
CA HIS A 60 -4.09 -9.58 -7.87
C HIS A 60 -5.41 -9.84 -7.15
N ALA A 61 -6.12 -10.92 -7.47
CA ALA A 61 -7.43 -11.27 -6.90
C ALA A 61 -8.45 -10.11 -6.99
N THR A 62 -8.45 -9.36 -8.10
CA THR A 62 -9.35 -8.21 -8.31
C THR A 62 -10.81 -8.63 -8.33
N ASP A 63 -11.14 -9.74 -8.98
CA ASP A 63 -12.47 -10.36 -9.00
C ASP A 63 -12.95 -10.73 -7.60
N THR A 64 -12.13 -11.45 -6.84
CA THR A 64 -12.37 -11.77 -5.42
C THR A 64 -12.64 -10.52 -4.59
N ALA A 65 -11.81 -9.50 -4.74
CA ALA A 65 -11.93 -8.25 -3.99
C ALA A 65 -13.27 -7.53 -4.28
N ILE A 66 -13.67 -7.46 -5.55
CA ILE A 66 -14.95 -6.84 -5.94
C ILE A 66 -16.13 -7.63 -5.38
N ILE A 67 -16.11 -8.96 -5.47
CA ILE A 67 -17.15 -9.83 -4.89
C ILE A 67 -17.30 -9.55 -3.40
N MET A 68 -16.18 -9.50 -2.66
CA MET A 68 -16.21 -9.20 -1.22
C MET A 68 -16.73 -7.78 -0.92
N GLY A 69 -16.38 -6.79 -1.75
CA GLY A 69 -16.92 -5.44 -1.65
C GLY A 69 -18.43 -5.37 -1.87
N LEU A 70 -18.93 -6.02 -2.93
CA LEU A 70 -20.37 -6.14 -3.22
C LEU A 70 -21.12 -6.91 -2.12
N ALA A 71 -20.47 -7.88 -1.49
CA ALA A 71 -21.02 -8.57 -0.31
C ALA A 71 -21.15 -7.65 0.93
N GLY A 72 -20.60 -6.43 0.90
CA GLY A 72 -20.69 -5.43 1.96
C GLY A 72 -19.44 -5.32 2.84
N ASN A 73 -18.38 -6.06 2.53
CA ASN A 73 -17.15 -6.04 3.31
C ASN A 73 -16.27 -4.83 2.96
N THR A 74 -15.49 -4.38 3.94
CA THR A 74 -14.41 -3.41 3.76
C THR A 74 -13.04 -4.09 3.85
N PRO A 75 -11.99 -3.54 3.20
CA PRO A 75 -10.64 -4.08 3.34
C PRO A 75 -10.13 -4.10 4.79
N GLN A 76 -10.62 -3.19 5.63
CA GLN A 76 -10.21 -3.06 7.02
C GLN A 76 -10.77 -4.17 7.91
N ASP A 77 -11.99 -4.62 7.64
CA ASP A 77 -12.76 -5.42 8.60
C ASP A 77 -13.10 -6.83 8.08
N VAL A 78 -12.90 -7.11 6.77
CA VAL A 78 -13.19 -8.42 6.19
C VAL A 78 -12.46 -9.55 6.93
N ASN A 79 -13.17 -10.63 7.23
CA ASN A 79 -12.50 -11.84 7.74
C ASN A 79 -11.76 -12.54 6.60
N ILE A 80 -10.43 -12.40 6.56
CA ILE A 80 -9.57 -12.94 5.50
C ILE A 80 -9.65 -14.47 5.40
N ASP A 81 -9.83 -15.17 6.51
CA ASP A 81 -9.88 -16.64 6.53
C ASP A 81 -11.20 -17.19 5.95
N SER A 82 -12.26 -16.35 5.89
CA SER A 82 -13.55 -16.72 5.30
C SER A 82 -13.61 -16.50 3.78
N ILE A 83 -12.71 -15.71 3.20
CA ILE A 83 -12.76 -15.34 1.78
C ILE A 83 -12.76 -16.56 0.85
N PRO A 84 -11.86 -17.55 0.99
CA PRO A 84 -11.83 -18.69 0.06
C PRO A 84 -13.13 -19.48 0.03
N ALA A 85 -13.71 -19.76 1.19
CA ALA A 85 -14.97 -20.50 1.29
C ALA A 85 -16.15 -19.71 0.69
N PHE A 86 -16.21 -18.38 0.93
CA PHE A 86 -17.23 -17.52 0.37
C PHE A 86 -17.17 -17.49 -1.17
N ILE A 87 -15.98 -17.31 -1.74
CA ILE A 87 -15.79 -17.29 -3.20
C ILE A 87 -16.16 -18.64 -3.85
N GLN A 88 -15.78 -19.75 -3.21
CA GLN A 88 -16.19 -21.09 -3.69
C GLN A 88 -17.70 -21.25 -3.69
N GLU A 89 -18.40 -20.78 -2.66
CA GLU A 89 -19.86 -20.83 -2.61
C GLU A 89 -20.51 -19.98 -3.70
N VAL A 90 -20.02 -18.75 -3.96
CA VAL A 90 -20.50 -17.90 -5.06
C VAL A 90 -20.30 -18.60 -6.41
N ALA A 91 -19.14 -19.19 -6.65
CA ALA A 91 -18.85 -19.93 -7.90
C ALA A 91 -19.75 -21.14 -8.08
N ARG A 92 -20.02 -21.91 -7.00
CA ARG A 92 -20.86 -23.09 -7.02
C ARG A 92 -22.35 -22.76 -7.22
N SER A 93 -22.87 -21.76 -6.52
CA SER A 93 -24.29 -21.42 -6.52
C SER A 93 -24.67 -20.48 -7.66
N SER A 94 -23.71 -19.79 -8.29
CA SER A 94 -23.95 -18.70 -9.23
C SER A 94 -24.80 -17.57 -8.63
N ARG A 95 -24.77 -17.40 -7.32
CA ARG A 95 -25.50 -16.38 -6.57
C ARG A 95 -24.57 -15.63 -5.63
N LEU A 96 -24.81 -14.34 -5.49
CA LEU A 96 -24.06 -13.47 -4.59
C LEU A 96 -24.98 -12.85 -3.54
N SER A 97 -24.69 -13.09 -2.28
CA SER A 97 -25.30 -12.38 -1.15
C SER A 97 -24.63 -11.01 -1.02
N VAL A 98 -25.38 -9.94 -1.23
CA VAL A 98 -24.89 -8.54 -1.27
C VAL A 98 -25.33 -7.75 -0.04
N ALA A 99 -24.67 -6.61 0.19
CA ALA A 99 -25.01 -5.66 1.28
C ALA A 99 -25.12 -6.32 2.66
N GLY A 100 -24.12 -7.15 3.04
CA GLY A 100 -24.11 -7.83 4.34
C GLY A 100 -25.19 -8.91 4.50
N GLY A 101 -25.70 -9.47 3.41
CA GLY A 101 -26.75 -10.48 3.43
C GLY A 101 -28.19 -9.94 3.25
N ALA A 102 -28.34 -8.63 3.03
CA ALA A 102 -29.64 -7.99 2.90
C ALA A 102 -30.40 -8.42 1.63
N HIS A 103 -29.68 -8.84 0.57
CA HIS A 103 -30.26 -9.27 -0.70
C HIS A 103 -29.37 -10.30 -1.40
N VAL A 104 -29.97 -11.07 -2.33
CA VAL A 104 -29.25 -12.07 -3.12
C VAL A 104 -29.53 -11.84 -4.60
N VAL A 105 -28.46 -11.77 -5.40
CA VAL A 105 -28.54 -11.56 -6.85
C VAL A 105 -27.97 -12.75 -7.62
N ASP A 106 -28.38 -12.91 -8.87
CA ASP A 106 -27.75 -13.85 -9.79
C ASP A 106 -26.35 -13.34 -10.15
N PHE A 107 -25.35 -14.20 -9.98
CA PHE A 107 -23.95 -13.84 -10.18
C PHE A 107 -23.13 -15.04 -10.70
N PRO A 108 -23.40 -15.53 -11.91
CA PRO A 108 -22.51 -16.48 -12.56
C PRO A 108 -21.19 -15.75 -12.85
N VAL A 109 -20.13 -16.09 -12.14
CA VAL A 109 -18.89 -15.32 -12.08
C VAL A 109 -18.32 -15.05 -13.48
N ALA A 110 -18.34 -16.04 -14.38
CA ALA A 110 -17.79 -15.91 -15.74
C ALA A 110 -18.52 -14.86 -16.60
N ASP A 111 -19.83 -14.68 -16.37
CA ASP A 111 -20.67 -13.74 -17.12
C ASP A 111 -20.89 -12.42 -16.36
N SER A 112 -20.53 -12.40 -15.08
CA SER A 112 -20.74 -11.25 -14.21
C SER A 112 -19.47 -10.38 -14.08
N ILE A 113 -18.27 -10.95 -14.26
CA ILE A 113 -17.00 -10.19 -14.24
C ILE A 113 -16.30 -10.35 -15.59
N LEU A 114 -16.28 -9.26 -16.35
CA LEU A 114 -15.76 -9.22 -17.71
C LEU A 114 -14.42 -8.46 -17.74
N PHE A 115 -13.44 -9.07 -18.40
CA PHE A 115 -12.08 -8.53 -18.53
C PHE A 115 -11.87 -8.00 -19.95
N HIS A 116 -11.76 -6.68 -20.09
CA HIS A 116 -11.61 -5.98 -21.37
C HIS A 116 -10.15 -5.58 -21.63
N ALA A 117 -9.73 -5.69 -22.88
CA ALA A 117 -8.34 -5.33 -23.26
C ALA A 117 -8.12 -3.82 -23.37
N GLU A 118 -9.18 -3.05 -23.62
CA GLU A 118 -9.13 -1.60 -23.76
C GLU A 118 -8.93 -0.90 -22.39
N THR A 119 -8.44 0.33 -22.45
CA THR A 119 -8.27 1.22 -21.31
C THR A 119 -9.30 2.34 -21.37
N LEU A 120 -9.91 2.70 -20.25
CA LEU A 120 -10.79 3.86 -20.16
C LEU A 120 -9.99 5.16 -20.22
N ALA A 121 -10.62 6.22 -20.76
CA ALA A 121 -9.93 7.47 -21.11
C ALA A 121 -9.29 8.22 -19.94
N ARG A 122 -9.83 8.08 -18.71
CA ARG A 122 -9.38 8.88 -17.56
C ARG A 122 -8.17 8.27 -16.83
N HIS A 123 -8.14 6.93 -16.69
CA HIS A 123 -7.09 6.24 -15.93
C HIS A 123 -6.98 4.77 -16.34
N LYS A 124 -5.76 4.19 -16.22
CA LYS A 124 -5.46 2.79 -16.59
C LYS A 124 -6.20 1.75 -15.73
N ASN A 125 -6.56 2.08 -14.49
CA ASN A 125 -7.24 1.18 -13.55
C ASN A 125 -8.73 1.52 -13.47
N GLY A 126 -9.45 1.31 -14.57
CA GLY A 126 -10.89 1.58 -14.64
C GLY A 126 -11.73 0.34 -14.39
N MET A 127 -12.89 0.51 -13.73
CA MET A 127 -13.92 -0.52 -13.61
C MET A 127 -15.31 0.11 -13.68
N ARG A 128 -16.26 -0.62 -14.25
CA ARG A 128 -17.68 -0.23 -14.33
C ARG A 128 -18.53 -1.29 -13.67
N ILE A 129 -19.38 -0.88 -12.74
CA ILE A 129 -20.30 -1.77 -12.03
C ILE A 129 -21.73 -1.39 -12.41
N THR A 130 -22.55 -2.37 -12.74
CA THR A 130 -23.92 -2.16 -13.24
C THR A 130 -24.89 -3.11 -12.52
N ALA A 131 -25.98 -2.53 -11.97
CA ALA A 131 -27.11 -3.26 -11.38
C ALA A 131 -28.28 -3.29 -12.36
N TRP A 132 -28.92 -4.45 -12.45
CA TRP A 132 -30.00 -4.75 -13.38
C TRP A 132 -31.25 -5.28 -12.67
N ASN A 133 -32.44 -4.96 -13.22
CA ASN A 133 -33.69 -5.65 -12.93
C ASN A 133 -34.17 -6.29 -14.25
N GLY A 134 -33.92 -7.60 -14.42
CA GLY A 134 -34.05 -8.28 -15.71
C GLY A 134 -33.14 -7.62 -16.76
N GLN A 135 -33.76 -6.98 -17.76
CA GLN A 135 -33.09 -6.22 -18.82
C GLN A 135 -32.96 -4.70 -18.50
N LYS A 136 -33.65 -4.22 -17.47
CA LYS A 136 -33.68 -2.80 -17.12
C LYS A 136 -32.47 -2.40 -16.30
N LEU A 137 -31.74 -1.39 -16.77
CA LEU A 137 -30.67 -0.73 -16.01
C LEU A 137 -31.26 0.01 -14.80
N LEU A 138 -30.74 -0.29 -13.59
CA LEU A 138 -31.07 0.42 -12.36
C LEU A 138 -30.01 1.46 -12.01
N LEU A 139 -28.77 1.01 -11.89
CA LEU A 139 -27.62 1.86 -11.54
C LEU A 139 -26.38 1.44 -12.34
N ARG A 140 -25.63 2.41 -12.84
CA ARG A 140 -24.31 2.18 -13.45
C ARG A 140 -23.32 3.22 -12.93
N LYS A 141 -22.17 2.77 -12.47
CA LYS A 141 -21.08 3.64 -12.00
C LYS A 141 -19.75 3.17 -12.54
N THR A 142 -18.90 4.14 -12.90
CA THR A 142 -17.51 3.91 -13.29
C THR A 142 -16.61 4.45 -12.18
N TYR A 143 -15.65 3.61 -11.76
CA TYR A 143 -14.67 3.91 -10.73
C TYR A 143 -13.26 3.77 -11.31
N TYR A 144 -12.35 4.58 -10.81
CA TYR A 144 -10.92 4.49 -11.10
C TYR A 144 -10.14 4.27 -9.82
N SER A 145 -9.31 3.22 -9.78
CA SER A 145 -8.41 2.96 -8.65
C SER A 145 -7.08 3.68 -8.87
N ILE A 146 -6.86 4.78 -8.14
CA ILE A 146 -5.74 5.71 -8.34
C ILE A 146 -4.52 5.45 -7.46
N GLY A 147 -4.36 4.23 -6.95
CA GLY A 147 -3.26 3.84 -6.05
C GLY A 147 -3.57 4.04 -4.57
N GLY A 148 -2.78 3.40 -3.68
CA GLY A 148 -2.96 3.50 -2.23
C GLY A 148 -4.35 3.09 -1.70
N GLY A 149 -5.12 2.31 -2.46
CA GLY A 149 -6.50 1.94 -2.12
C GLY A 149 -7.53 3.06 -2.30
N PHE A 150 -7.14 4.19 -2.90
CA PHE A 150 -8.07 5.26 -3.24
C PHE A 150 -8.85 4.94 -4.51
N ILE A 151 -10.12 5.33 -4.52
CA ILE A 151 -10.99 5.27 -5.69
C ILE A 151 -11.58 6.64 -6.00
N VAL A 152 -11.82 6.90 -7.27
CA VAL A 152 -12.52 8.12 -7.74
C VAL A 152 -13.61 7.69 -8.70
N GLU A 153 -14.82 8.24 -8.53
CA GLU A 153 -15.90 8.08 -9.49
C GLU A 153 -15.64 8.93 -10.74
N GLU A 154 -16.07 8.45 -11.90
CA GLU A 154 -15.85 9.12 -13.18
C GLU A 154 -16.34 10.57 -13.18
N GLU A 155 -17.50 10.85 -12.57
CA GLU A 155 -18.10 12.19 -12.49
C GLU A 155 -17.28 13.16 -11.64
N ARG A 156 -16.45 12.62 -10.76
CA ARG A 156 -15.60 13.39 -9.84
C ARG A 156 -14.13 13.40 -10.23
N PHE A 157 -13.78 12.76 -11.35
CA PHE A 157 -12.40 12.64 -11.78
C PHE A 157 -11.84 14.01 -12.19
N GLY A 158 -10.69 14.39 -11.57
CA GLY A 158 -10.07 15.70 -11.77
C GLY A 158 -10.66 16.85 -10.95
N GLN A 159 -11.68 16.57 -10.11
CA GLN A 159 -12.13 17.52 -9.10
C GLN A 159 -11.29 17.31 -7.83
N SER A 160 -10.73 18.38 -7.27
CA SER A 160 -10.06 18.31 -5.99
C SER A 160 -11.11 17.97 -4.91
N HIS A 161 -10.98 16.80 -4.31
CA HIS A 161 -11.85 16.34 -3.22
C HIS A 161 -11.37 16.83 -1.85
N ASP A 162 -10.35 17.65 -1.81
CA ASP A 162 -9.94 18.27 -0.59
C ASP A 162 -11.01 19.32 -0.20
N VAL A 163 -11.97 18.86 0.63
CA VAL A 163 -12.47 19.78 1.65
C VAL A 163 -11.18 20.30 2.28
N GLU A 164 -10.86 21.57 2.06
CA GLU A 164 -9.69 22.21 2.66
C GLU A 164 -9.80 22.03 4.17
N LYS A 165 -9.23 20.94 4.66
CA LYS A 165 -9.08 20.73 6.08
C LYS A 165 -8.05 21.73 6.53
N SER A 166 -8.50 22.84 7.09
CA SER A 166 -7.62 23.86 7.63
C SER A 166 -6.76 23.22 8.73
N VAL A 167 -5.47 23.23 8.52
CA VAL A 167 -4.48 22.74 9.49
C VAL A 167 -3.52 23.88 9.83
N PRO A 168 -2.94 23.90 11.04
CA PRO A 168 -2.09 25.00 11.44
C PRO A 168 -0.78 25.14 10.64
N TYR A 169 -0.27 24.04 10.09
CA TYR A 169 1.03 24.01 9.41
C TYR A 169 0.92 23.26 8.08
N ASP A 170 0.26 23.85 7.10
CA ASP A 170 0.19 23.27 5.75
C ASP A 170 1.51 23.46 5.02
N PHE A 171 1.94 22.45 4.27
CA PHE A 171 3.18 22.45 3.49
C PHE A 171 2.99 21.63 2.22
N HIS A 172 3.65 22.06 1.15
CA HIS A 172 3.62 21.43 -0.16
C HIS A 172 5.00 20.99 -0.66
N SER A 173 6.07 21.35 0.06
CA SER A 173 7.45 20.96 -0.25
C SER A 173 8.23 20.61 1.02
N ALA A 174 9.35 19.90 0.84
CA ALA A 174 10.26 19.62 1.94
C ALA A 174 10.91 20.91 2.46
N SER A 175 11.18 21.87 1.57
CA SER A 175 11.70 23.18 1.95
C SER A 175 10.74 23.96 2.84
N GLU A 176 9.42 23.93 2.52
CA GLU A 176 8.38 24.54 3.38
C GLU A 176 8.28 23.81 4.73
N LEU A 177 8.28 22.47 4.72
CA LEU A 177 8.28 21.66 5.94
C LEU A 177 9.44 22.03 6.86
N LEU A 178 10.66 22.13 6.32
CA LEU A 178 11.86 22.53 7.09
C LEU A 178 11.72 23.93 7.66
N THR A 179 11.27 24.89 6.85
CA THR A 179 11.06 26.28 7.29
C THR A 179 10.03 26.35 8.43
N LEU A 180 8.94 25.58 8.34
CA LEU A 180 7.93 25.52 9.40
C LEU A 180 8.49 24.88 10.68
N CYS A 181 9.22 23.77 10.55
CA CYS A 181 9.88 23.12 11.71
C CYS A 181 10.84 24.08 12.42
N GLU A 182 11.66 24.81 11.68
CA GLU A 182 12.61 25.78 12.23
C GLU A 182 11.90 26.93 12.94
N ARG A 183 10.92 27.54 12.29
CA ARG A 183 10.15 28.67 12.85
C ARG A 183 9.42 28.31 14.14
N GLN A 184 8.90 27.08 14.23
CA GLN A 184 8.11 26.62 15.36
C GLN A 184 8.94 25.91 16.43
N GLY A 185 10.22 25.62 16.15
CA GLY A 185 11.05 24.81 17.03
C GLY A 185 10.53 23.37 17.18
N LEU A 186 9.88 22.83 16.14
CA LEU A 186 9.26 21.51 16.16
C LEU A 186 10.06 20.50 15.33
N SER A 187 10.03 19.24 15.74
CA SER A 187 10.43 18.13 14.88
C SER A 187 9.39 17.88 13.80
N VAL A 188 9.73 17.08 12.77
CA VAL A 188 8.77 16.72 11.71
C VAL A 188 7.53 16.03 12.30
N SER A 189 7.73 15.08 13.19
CA SER A 189 6.62 14.40 13.86
C SER A 189 5.81 15.34 14.77
N GLY A 190 6.47 16.30 15.41
CA GLY A 190 5.81 17.31 16.25
C GLY A 190 4.91 18.24 15.44
N LEU A 191 5.38 18.71 14.28
CA LEU A 191 4.60 19.53 13.36
C LEU A 191 3.39 18.74 12.80
N MET A 192 3.60 17.51 12.34
CA MET A 192 2.52 16.65 11.88
C MET A 192 1.50 16.33 12.97
N MET A 193 1.93 16.16 14.23
CA MET A 193 1.02 15.96 15.36
C MET A 193 0.08 17.15 15.54
N GLN A 194 0.57 18.39 15.42
CA GLN A 194 -0.29 19.58 15.52
C GLN A 194 -1.33 19.62 14.38
N ASN A 195 -0.93 19.23 13.18
CA ASN A 195 -1.84 19.12 12.06
C ASN A 195 -2.91 18.04 12.29
N GLU A 196 -2.53 16.87 12.80
CA GLU A 196 -3.49 15.80 13.11
C GLU A 196 -4.45 16.19 14.24
N LEU A 197 -4.00 16.93 15.26
CA LEU A 197 -4.83 17.43 16.35
C LEU A 197 -5.89 18.45 15.89
N ALA A 198 -5.67 19.14 14.77
CA ALA A 198 -6.71 19.98 14.16
C ALA A 198 -7.81 19.17 13.48
N LEU A 199 -7.56 17.89 13.17
CA LEU A 199 -8.48 17.02 12.45
C LEU A 199 -9.23 16.04 13.35
N ARG A 200 -8.63 15.67 14.50
CA ARG A 200 -9.16 14.63 15.41
C ARG A 200 -8.59 14.76 16.81
N SER A 201 -9.22 14.12 17.79
CA SER A 201 -8.73 14.17 19.18
C SER A 201 -7.43 13.38 19.36
N LYS A 202 -6.70 13.70 20.44
CA LYS A 202 -5.45 12.99 20.79
C LYS A 202 -5.69 11.49 20.98
N GLU A 203 -6.80 11.12 21.62
CA GLU A 203 -7.20 9.74 21.86
C GLU A 203 -7.46 8.99 20.55
N GLN A 204 -8.11 9.65 19.58
CA GLN A 204 -8.33 9.08 18.24
C GLN A 204 -7.01 8.86 17.48
N ILE A 205 -6.07 9.80 17.62
CA ILE A 205 -4.74 9.69 17.00
C ILE A 205 -3.98 8.51 17.63
N ASP A 206 -3.91 8.44 18.95
CA ASP A 206 -3.19 7.39 19.66
C ASP A 206 -3.79 6.01 19.39
N ALA A 207 -5.10 5.88 19.44
CA ALA A 207 -5.79 4.64 19.11
C ALA A 207 -5.56 4.23 17.64
N GLY A 208 -5.59 5.18 16.73
CA GLY A 208 -5.34 4.96 15.30
C GLY A 208 -3.93 4.43 15.03
N PHE A 209 -2.90 5.06 15.57
CA PHE A 209 -1.52 4.60 15.40
C PHE A 209 -1.25 3.27 16.13
N ALA A 210 -1.83 3.07 17.30
CA ALA A 210 -1.75 1.80 18.00
C ALA A 210 -2.36 0.66 17.16
N ARG A 211 -3.53 0.88 16.55
CA ARG A 211 -4.18 -0.09 15.66
C ARG A 211 -3.32 -0.37 14.41
N ILE A 212 -2.74 0.66 13.79
CA ILE A 212 -1.84 0.50 12.63
C ILE A 212 -0.65 -0.38 13.01
N TRP A 213 0.02 -0.08 14.13
CA TRP A 213 1.16 -0.89 14.57
C TRP A 213 0.77 -2.33 14.94
N GLN A 214 -0.35 -2.53 15.60
CA GLN A 214 -0.87 -3.86 15.92
C GLN A 214 -1.08 -4.70 14.65
N VAL A 215 -1.63 -4.13 13.58
CA VAL A 215 -1.80 -4.83 12.30
C VAL A 215 -0.45 -5.13 11.64
N MET A 216 0.50 -4.21 11.69
CA MET A 216 1.86 -4.42 11.18
C MET A 216 2.56 -5.58 11.94
N LEU A 217 2.46 -5.57 13.27
CA LEU A 217 3.05 -6.60 14.13
C LEU A 217 2.39 -7.97 13.90
N ALA A 218 1.06 -8.00 13.82
CA ALA A 218 0.32 -9.23 13.51
C ALA A 218 0.70 -9.80 12.14
N GLY A 219 0.95 -8.96 11.14
CA GLY A 219 1.46 -9.38 9.83
C GLY A 219 2.87 -9.99 9.91
N ILE A 220 3.77 -9.38 10.69
CA ILE A 220 5.10 -9.95 10.97
C ILE A 220 4.96 -11.31 11.67
N GLU A 221 4.19 -11.39 12.75
CA GLU A 221 4.02 -12.60 13.55
C GLU A 221 3.41 -13.74 12.74
N ARG A 222 2.35 -13.45 11.96
CA ARG A 222 1.72 -14.45 11.10
C ARG A 222 2.70 -14.95 10.02
N GLY A 223 3.41 -14.06 9.34
CA GLY A 223 4.39 -14.42 8.30
C GLY A 223 5.55 -15.25 8.84
N MET A 224 6.02 -14.93 10.05
CA MET A 224 7.06 -15.70 10.75
C MET A 224 6.61 -17.11 11.20
N ASN A 225 5.32 -17.41 11.18
CA ASN A 225 4.75 -18.66 11.67
C ASN A 225 3.98 -19.46 10.62
N THR A 226 3.79 -18.90 9.39
CA THR A 226 3.05 -19.56 8.33
C THR A 226 4.00 -20.14 7.29
N GLU A 227 3.99 -21.45 7.14
CA GLU A 227 4.75 -22.20 6.12
C GLU A 227 3.92 -22.40 4.85
N GLY A 228 4.53 -22.97 3.82
CA GLY A 228 3.88 -23.38 2.59
C GLY A 228 4.33 -22.58 1.37
N VAL A 229 3.47 -22.59 0.36
CA VAL A 229 3.70 -21.96 -0.94
C VAL A 229 2.71 -20.81 -1.11
N LEU A 230 3.19 -19.69 -1.66
CA LEU A 230 2.34 -18.54 -1.98
C LEU A 230 1.35 -18.90 -3.11
N PRO A 231 0.14 -18.32 -3.11
CA PRO A 231 -0.84 -18.59 -4.14
C PRO A 231 -0.37 -18.08 -5.52
N GLY A 232 -0.89 -18.72 -6.59
CA GLY A 232 -0.58 -18.34 -7.97
C GLY A 232 0.40 -19.28 -8.67
N PRO A 233 0.74 -19.00 -9.94
CA PRO A 233 1.46 -19.93 -10.81
C PRO A 233 2.96 -20.03 -10.54
N LEU A 234 3.53 -19.15 -9.70
CA LEU A 234 4.97 -19.09 -9.49
C LEU A 234 5.50 -20.14 -8.51
N ASN A 235 4.62 -20.76 -7.72
CA ASN A 235 4.99 -21.76 -6.70
C ASN A 235 6.11 -21.28 -5.75
N VAL A 236 6.09 -19.99 -5.36
CA VAL A 236 7.11 -19.40 -4.50
C VAL A 236 6.94 -19.91 -3.07
N PRO A 237 7.95 -20.61 -2.47
CA PRO A 237 7.86 -21.04 -1.10
C PRO A 237 7.98 -19.84 -0.15
N ARG A 238 7.28 -19.88 0.98
CA ARG A 238 7.47 -18.91 2.07
C ARG A 238 8.84 -19.15 2.72
N ARG A 239 9.57 -18.09 2.95
CA ARG A 239 10.99 -18.13 3.43
C ARG A 239 11.14 -17.58 4.83
N ALA A 240 10.22 -16.73 5.30
CA ALA A 240 10.34 -16.04 6.59
C ALA A 240 10.45 -17.02 7.76
N VAL A 241 9.68 -18.12 7.76
CA VAL A 241 9.72 -19.15 8.83
C VAL A 241 11.07 -19.83 8.93
N ALA A 242 11.64 -20.26 7.79
CA ALA A 242 12.93 -20.92 7.76
C ALA A 242 14.06 -19.97 8.22
N LEU A 243 14.03 -18.74 7.74
CA LEU A 243 15.00 -17.72 8.13
C LEU A 243 14.90 -17.39 9.63
N ARG A 244 13.67 -17.24 10.17
CA ARG A 244 13.46 -17.06 11.62
C ARG A 244 14.08 -18.19 12.44
N ARG A 245 13.87 -19.45 12.03
CA ARG A 245 14.45 -20.60 12.73
C ARG A 245 15.98 -20.56 12.78
N LEU A 246 16.60 -20.20 11.65
CA LEU A 246 18.05 -20.00 11.56
C LEU A 246 18.52 -18.89 12.50
N LEU A 247 17.86 -17.74 12.46
CA LEU A 247 18.22 -16.59 13.29
C LEU A 247 18.09 -16.88 14.78
N VAL A 248 16.99 -17.49 15.21
CA VAL A 248 16.77 -17.84 16.62
C VAL A 248 17.80 -18.90 17.11
N SER A 249 18.14 -19.87 16.26
CA SER A 249 19.14 -20.89 16.62
C SER A 249 20.57 -20.34 16.67
N SER A 250 20.88 -19.32 15.85
CA SER A 250 22.21 -18.71 15.77
C SER A 250 22.43 -17.52 16.70
N ASP A 251 21.37 -16.90 17.21
CA ASP A 251 21.42 -15.64 17.98
C ASP A 251 22.34 -15.74 19.22
N ASN A 252 22.44 -16.92 19.82
CA ASN A 252 23.32 -17.18 20.95
C ASN A 252 24.73 -17.70 20.56
N LEU A 253 24.96 -18.06 19.32
CA LEU A 253 26.19 -18.72 18.84
C LEU A 253 26.97 -17.86 17.86
N SER A 254 26.31 -16.99 17.12
CA SER A 254 26.93 -16.14 16.10
C SER A 254 27.34 -14.81 16.68
N ARG A 255 28.61 -14.43 16.45
CA ARG A 255 29.14 -13.07 16.66
C ARG A 255 29.13 -12.26 15.38
N ASP A 256 28.39 -12.69 14.34
CA ASP A 256 28.33 -11.97 13.07
C ASP A 256 27.61 -10.63 13.26
N PRO A 257 28.29 -9.49 13.07
CA PRO A 257 27.67 -8.17 13.18
C PRO A 257 26.61 -7.92 12.09
N MET A 258 26.60 -8.72 11.01
CA MET A 258 25.62 -8.64 9.92
C MET A 258 24.29 -9.33 10.24
N ASN A 259 24.21 -10.08 11.32
CA ASN A 259 22.96 -10.76 11.76
C ASN A 259 21.76 -9.81 11.87
N VAL A 260 22.00 -8.53 12.17
CA VAL A 260 20.97 -7.50 12.20
C VAL A 260 20.29 -7.29 10.82
N ILE A 261 21.04 -7.45 9.73
CA ILE A 261 20.52 -7.35 8.37
C ILE A 261 19.56 -8.51 8.09
N ASP A 262 19.90 -9.71 8.52
CA ASP A 262 19.07 -10.88 8.33
C ASP A 262 17.74 -10.80 9.10
N TRP A 263 17.75 -10.21 10.30
CA TRP A 263 16.52 -9.91 11.03
C TRP A 263 15.64 -8.90 10.30
N ILE A 264 16.21 -7.82 9.74
CA ILE A 264 15.46 -6.83 8.95
C ILE A 264 14.86 -7.50 7.72
N ASN A 265 15.63 -8.30 6.99
CA ASN A 265 15.17 -9.06 5.84
C ASN A 265 14.01 -9.99 6.24
N MET A 266 14.15 -10.73 7.31
CA MET A 266 13.14 -11.66 7.79
C MET A 266 11.82 -10.94 8.13
N PHE A 267 11.84 -9.79 8.81
CA PHE A 267 10.64 -9.00 9.09
C PHE A 267 9.95 -8.52 7.81
N ALA A 268 10.73 -8.03 6.84
CA ALA A 268 10.19 -7.57 5.56
C ALA A 268 9.62 -8.72 4.73
N LEU A 269 10.30 -9.87 4.68
CA LEU A 269 9.82 -11.09 4.04
C LEU A 269 8.49 -11.54 4.66
N ALA A 270 8.41 -11.60 5.99
CA ALA A 270 7.22 -12.04 6.70
C ALA A 270 5.97 -11.25 6.29
N VAL A 271 6.03 -9.92 6.31
CA VAL A 271 4.90 -9.06 5.91
C VAL A 271 4.61 -9.16 4.42
N SER A 272 5.65 -9.22 3.58
CA SER A 272 5.48 -9.27 2.12
C SER A 272 4.87 -10.61 1.67
N GLU A 273 5.21 -11.72 2.32
CA GLU A 273 4.62 -13.03 2.09
C GLU A 273 3.16 -13.08 2.56
N GLU A 274 2.83 -12.44 3.69
CA GLU A 274 1.44 -12.27 4.11
C GLU A 274 0.65 -11.44 3.10
N ASN A 275 1.20 -10.33 2.61
CA ASN A 275 0.57 -9.54 1.55
C ASN A 275 0.32 -10.39 0.30
N ALA A 276 1.32 -11.11 -0.17
CA ALA A 276 1.21 -11.95 -1.36
C ALA A 276 0.15 -13.06 -1.22
N ALA A 277 -0.09 -13.53 0.00
CA ALA A 277 -1.10 -14.54 0.32
C ALA A 277 -2.50 -13.96 0.58
N GLY A 278 -2.74 -12.68 0.38
CA GLY A 278 -4.03 -12.05 0.65
C GLY A 278 -4.28 -11.71 2.11
N GLY A 279 -3.24 -11.77 2.95
CA GLY A 279 -3.32 -11.46 4.38
C GLY A 279 -3.58 -9.98 4.66
N ARG A 280 -3.90 -9.68 5.92
CA ARG A 280 -4.10 -8.31 6.39
C ARG A 280 -2.78 -7.59 6.57
N VAL A 281 -2.64 -6.44 5.94
CA VAL A 281 -1.44 -5.59 6.00
C VAL A 281 -1.82 -4.12 6.11
N VAL A 282 -0.82 -3.29 6.39
CA VAL A 282 -0.96 -1.83 6.27
C VAL A 282 -0.34 -1.39 4.95
N THR A 283 -1.15 -0.75 4.13
CA THR A 283 -0.68 -0.04 2.92
C THR A 283 0.26 1.09 3.34
N ALA A 284 1.52 1.13 2.82
CA ALA A 284 2.54 2.08 3.31
C ALA A 284 3.64 2.38 2.25
N PRO A 285 3.44 3.24 1.23
CA PRO A 285 2.19 3.86 0.80
C PRO A 285 1.32 2.94 -0.06
N THR A 286 1.85 1.79 -0.51
CA THR A 286 1.16 0.76 -1.29
C THR A 286 1.31 -0.60 -0.65
N ASN A 287 0.49 -1.58 -1.07
CA ASN A 287 0.64 -2.96 -0.63
C ASN A 287 1.92 -3.60 -1.16
N GLY A 288 2.34 -3.25 -2.38
CA GLY A 288 3.59 -3.75 -2.96
C GLY A 288 4.85 -3.41 -2.14
N ALA A 289 4.76 -2.41 -1.27
CA ALA A 289 5.84 -1.94 -0.41
C ALA A 289 5.54 -2.08 1.11
N CYS A 290 4.51 -2.83 1.48
CA CYS A 290 4.00 -2.91 2.85
C CYS A 290 4.96 -3.53 3.88
N GLY A 291 6.01 -4.22 3.42
CA GLY A 291 6.99 -4.87 4.30
C GLY A 291 8.04 -3.91 4.87
N ILE A 292 8.29 -2.76 4.23
CA ILE A 292 9.43 -1.90 4.56
C ILE A 292 9.22 -1.16 5.88
N ILE A 293 8.12 -0.43 6.02
CA ILE A 293 7.81 0.38 7.21
C ILE A 293 7.75 -0.47 8.47
N PRO A 294 7.01 -1.59 8.52
CA PRO A 294 6.97 -2.43 9.71
C PRO A 294 8.31 -3.11 10.03
N ALA A 295 9.09 -3.52 9.02
CA ALA A 295 10.39 -4.14 9.23
C ALA A 295 11.40 -3.18 9.89
N VAL A 296 11.42 -1.92 9.48
CA VAL A 296 12.29 -0.90 10.06
C VAL A 296 11.88 -0.55 11.49
N LEU A 297 10.58 -0.49 11.78
CA LEU A 297 10.11 -0.26 13.16
C LEU A 297 10.37 -1.48 14.06
N ALA A 298 10.20 -2.70 13.54
CA ALA A 298 10.55 -3.95 14.27
C ALA A 298 12.06 -4.05 14.51
N TYR A 299 12.90 -3.61 13.57
CA TYR A 299 14.33 -3.45 13.80
C TYR A 299 14.62 -2.50 14.97
N TYR A 300 13.95 -1.34 15.01
CA TYR A 300 14.12 -0.38 16.11
C TYR A 300 13.70 -1.01 17.44
N ASP A 301 12.56 -1.67 17.48
CA ASP A 301 12.03 -2.38 18.66
C ASP A 301 13.01 -3.42 19.20
N LYS A 302 13.51 -4.30 18.32
CA LYS A 302 14.39 -5.41 18.71
C LYS A 302 15.82 -4.97 19.08
N PHE A 303 16.41 -4.01 18.33
CA PHE A 303 17.85 -3.74 18.41
C PHE A 303 18.20 -2.37 19.01
N ARG A 304 17.22 -1.50 19.18
CA ARG A 304 17.49 -0.15 19.70
C ARG A 304 16.80 0.09 21.03
N ARG A 305 15.49 0.15 21.04
CA ARG A 305 14.67 0.35 22.25
C ARG A 305 13.28 -0.23 22.01
N PRO A 306 12.64 -0.84 23.01
CA PRO A 306 11.23 -1.24 22.90
C PRO A 306 10.35 -0.06 22.47
N VAL A 307 9.47 -0.31 21.49
CA VAL A 307 8.53 0.71 21.02
C VAL A 307 7.42 0.92 22.03
N ASN A 308 6.95 2.16 22.11
CA ASN A 308 5.80 2.59 22.92
C ASN A 308 4.91 3.50 22.07
N ALA A 309 3.76 3.91 22.60
CA ALA A 309 2.80 4.75 21.89
C ALA A 309 3.45 6.02 21.30
N ASN A 310 4.34 6.68 22.03
CA ASN A 310 5.03 7.88 21.57
C ASN A 310 6.00 7.58 20.40
N SER A 311 6.80 6.52 20.49
CA SER A 311 7.74 6.16 19.41
C SER A 311 6.99 5.71 18.15
N ILE A 312 5.89 4.97 18.28
CA ILE A 312 5.04 4.58 17.17
C ILE A 312 4.47 5.83 16.46
N ALA A 313 3.87 6.75 17.23
CA ALA A 313 3.31 7.98 16.67
C ALA A 313 4.38 8.82 15.97
N ARG A 314 5.54 9.06 16.61
CA ARG A 314 6.64 9.83 16.02
C ARG A 314 7.14 9.21 14.71
N TYR A 315 7.33 7.90 14.69
CA TYR A 315 7.77 7.18 13.50
C TYR A 315 6.78 7.33 12.34
N LEU A 316 5.50 7.05 12.60
CA LEU A 316 4.47 7.07 11.56
C LEU A 316 4.14 8.50 11.10
N LEU A 317 4.20 9.49 11.99
CA LEU A 317 4.00 10.89 11.61
C LEU A 317 5.13 11.41 10.71
N ALA A 318 6.38 11.16 11.05
CA ALA A 318 7.52 11.59 10.22
C ALA A 318 7.51 10.85 8.87
N ALA A 319 7.30 9.54 8.87
CA ALA A 319 7.15 8.75 7.65
C ALA A 319 5.95 9.23 6.81
N GLY A 320 4.82 9.54 7.45
CA GLY A 320 3.62 10.06 6.80
C GLY A 320 3.81 11.41 6.14
N ALA A 321 4.56 12.32 6.77
CA ALA A 321 4.93 13.62 6.17
C ALA A 321 5.67 13.44 4.84
N ILE A 322 6.65 12.54 4.81
CA ILE A 322 7.41 12.24 3.59
C ILE A 322 6.51 11.57 2.53
N GLY A 323 5.68 10.60 2.92
CA GLY A 323 4.72 9.97 2.00
C GLY A 323 3.72 10.96 1.41
N ALA A 324 3.29 11.96 2.18
CA ALA A 324 2.43 13.05 1.73
C ALA A 324 3.11 13.91 0.65
N LEU A 325 4.40 14.27 0.81
CA LEU A 325 5.16 15.01 -0.18
C LEU A 325 5.23 14.29 -1.52
N TYR A 326 5.50 12.97 -1.52
CA TYR A 326 5.50 12.17 -2.75
C TYR A 326 4.13 12.09 -3.41
N LYS A 327 3.07 11.93 -2.61
CA LYS A 327 1.71 11.88 -3.13
C LYS A 327 1.24 13.21 -3.71
N MET A 328 1.66 14.34 -3.15
CA MET A 328 1.30 15.68 -3.64
C MET A 328 2.08 16.09 -4.89
N ASN A 329 3.38 15.79 -4.94
CA ASN A 329 4.30 16.34 -5.93
C ASN A 329 4.74 15.34 -7.01
N ALA A 330 4.37 14.07 -6.87
CA ALA A 330 4.71 13.02 -7.81
C ALA A 330 3.58 11.98 -7.90
N SER A 331 3.89 10.70 -7.75
CA SER A 331 2.91 9.62 -7.67
C SER A 331 3.42 8.51 -6.75
N ILE A 332 2.48 7.83 -6.09
CA ILE A 332 2.72 6.61 -5.32
C ILE A 332 2.20 5.36 -6.04
N SER A 333 1.96 5.43 -7.35
CA SER A 333 1.42 4.35 -8.17
C SER A 333 2.50 3.71 -9.03
N GLY A 334 2.67 2.39 -8.89
CA GLY A 334 3.58 1.61 -9.76
C GLY A 334 3.19 1.65 -11.23
N ALA A 335 1.90 1.79 -11.52
CA ALA A 335 1.37 1.93 -12.88
C ALA A 335 1.71 3.28 -13.54
N GLU A 336 1.99 4.32 -12.73
CA GLU A 336 2.34 5.65 -13.23
C GLU A 336 3.85 5.87 -13.31
N VAL A 337 4.56 5.53 -12.23
CA VAL A 337 5.99 5.88 -12.09
C VAL A 337 6.91 4.69 -11.82
N GLY A 338 6.42 3.46 -11.96
CA GLY A 338 7.21 2.27 -11.63
C GLY A 338 7.33 2.02 -10.12
N CYS A 339 8.15 1.04 -9.76
CA CYS A 339 8.33 0.63 -8.36
C CYS A 339 9.06 1.67 -7.49
N GLN A 340 9.72 2.66 -8.11
CA GLN A 340 10.27 3.81 -7.37
C GLN A 340 9.17 4.57 -6.60
N GLY A 341 7.94 4.66 -7.16
CA GLY A 341 6.77 5.25 -6.47
C GLY A 341 6.19 4.41 -5.35
N GLU A 342 6.53 3.15 -5.26
CA GLU A 342 6.07 2.24 -4.20
C GLU A 342 7.20 1.94 -3.20
N VAL A 343 8.12 1.08 -3.59
CA VAL A 343 9.24 0.63 -2.75
C VAL A 343 10.22 1.77 -2.44
N GLY A 344 10.50 2.65 -3.45
CA GLY A 344 11.35 3.81 -3.24
C GLY A 344 10.75 4.81 -2.25
N VAL A 345 9.46 5.10 -2.40
CA VAL A 345 8.73 5.98 -1.45
C VAL A 345 8.70 5.37 -0.06
N ALA A 346 8.36 4.07 0.08
CA ALA A 346 8.36 3.40 1.39
C ALA A 346 9.75 3.39 2.05
N CYS A 347 10.82 3.20 1.27
CA CYS A 347 12.20 3.31 1.76
C CYS A 347 12.51 4.71 2.29
N SER A 348 12.14 5.74 1.53
CA SER A 348 12.28 7.15 1.91
C SER A 348 11.52 7.50 3.19
N MET A 349 10.26 7.05 3.29
CA MET A 349 9.41 7.19 4.48
C MET A 349 10.01 6.51 5.71
N ALA A 350 10.47 5.25 5.56
CA ALA A 350 11.04 4.47 6.65
C ALA A 350 12.37 5.07 7.15
N ALA A 351 13.22 5.56 6.23
CA ALA A 351 14.46 6.23 6.57
C ALA A 351 14.21 7.52 7.38
N ALA A 352 13.22 8.32 6.95
CA ALA A 352 12.80 9.53 7.67
C ALA A 352 12.29 9.21 9.08
N GLY A 353 11.34 8.25 9.19
CA GLY A 353 10.78 7.85 10.47
C GLY A 353 11.85 7.32 11.44
N LEU A 354 12.78 6.50 10.94
CA LEU A 354 13.87 5.98 11.77
C LEU A 354 14.83 7.10 12.22
N THR A 355 15.14 8.05 11.32
CA THR A 355 15.98 9.21 11.65
C THR A 355 15.35 10.05 12.75
N GLU A 356 14.04 10.31 12.68
CA GLU A 356 13.26 10.97 13.72
C GLU A 356 13.36 10.23 15.07
N LEU A 357 13.19 8.91 15.09
CA LEU A 357 13.30 8.09 16.32
C LEU A 357 14.70 8.10 16.92
N LEU A 358 15.72 8.19 16.09
CA LEU A 358 17.11 8.22 16.53
C LEU A 358 17.57 9.63 16.97
N GLY A 359 16.65 10.62 16.99
CA GLY A 359 16.90 11.97 17.47
C GLY A 359 17.48 12.91 16.40
N GLY A 360 17.32 12.57 15.12
CA GLY A 360 17.75 13.43 14.02
C GLY A 360 16.96 14.74 13.95
N SER A 361 17.62 15.80 13.48
CA SER A 361 16.98 17.08 13.19
C SER A 361 16.03 16.97 11.99
N PRO A 362 15.08 17.92 11.79
CA PRO A 362 14.24 17.96 10.60
C PRO A 362 15.04 17.91 9.28
N ALA A 363 16.17 18.60 9.22
CA ALA A 363 17.09 18.54 8.07
C ALA A 363 17.62 17.12 7.84
N GLN A 364 18.07 16.43 8.90
CA GLN A 364 18.57 15.06 8.80
C GLN A 364 17.45 14.07 8.40
N VAL A 365 16.21 14.30 8.82
CA VAL A 365 15.04 13.53 8.39
C VAL A 365 14.84 13.64 6.87
N CYS A 366 14.88 14.85 6.32
CA CYS A 366 14.78 15.08 4.88
C CYS A 366 15.98 14.52 4.10
N ILE A 367 17.21 14.62 4.64
CA ILE A 367 18.42 14.03 4.05
C ILE A 367 18.31 12.49 4.00
N ALA A 368 17.82 11.85 5.05
CA ALA A 368 17.62 10.39 5.05
C ALA A 368 16.61 9.97 3.99
N ALA A 369 15.50 10.71 3.86
CA ALA A 369 14.48 10.49 2.87
C ALA A 369 15.02 10.65 1.44
N GLU A 370 15.81 11.69 1.21
CA GLU A 370 16.49 11.97 -0.06
C GLU A 370 17.43 10.84 -0.46
N ILE A 371 18.41 10.47 0.41
CA ILE A 371 19.37 9.39 0.17
C ILE A 371 18.64 8.07 -0.16
N ALA A 372 17.56 7.77 0.55
CA ALA A 372 16.80 6.54 0.32
C ALA A 372 16.13 6.53 -1.04
N MET A 373 15.59 7.67 -1.53
CA MET A 373 14.93 7.72 -2.82
C MET A 373 15.92 7.80 -3.99
N GLU A 374 17.00 8.60 -3.88
CA GLU A 374 17.92 8.74 -5.02
C GLU A 374 18.51 7.40 -5.46
N HIS A 375 18.68 6.45 -4.52
CA HIS A 375 19.14 5.09 -4.78
C HIS A 375 18.02 4.12 -5.19
N ASN A 376 16.82 4.62 -5.44
CA ASN A 376 15.68 3.89 -5.99
C ASN A 376 15.16 4.48 -7.32
N LEU A 377 15.77 5.57 -7.82
CA LEU A 377 15.40 6.17 -9.10
C LEU A 377 15.55 5.15 -10.25
N GLY A 378 14.60 5.18 -11.17
CA GLY A 378 14.56 4.28 -12.33
C GLY A 378 14.06 2.87 -12.05
N LEU A 379 13.62 2.54 -10.82
CA LEU A 379 13.16 1.20 -10.47
C LEU A 379 11.83 0.88 -11.17
N THR A 380 11.88 -0.11 -12.08
CA THR A 380 10.72 -0.56 -12.88
C THR A 380 9.70 -1.33 -12.03
N CYS A 381 8.44 -1.41 -12.49
CA CYS A 381 7.41 -2.29 -11.93
C CYS A 381 7.04 -3.36 -12.97
N ASP A 382 7.71 -4.50 -12.90
CA ASP A 382 7.65 -5.61 -13.85
C ASP A 382 7.50 -6.98 -13.14
N PRO A 383 6.44 -7.15 -12.31
CA PRO A 383 6.27 -8.36 -11.53
C PRO A 383 6.05 -9.58 -12.42
N VAL A 384 6.74 -10.67 -12.10
CA VAL A 384 6.63 -11.94 -12.83
C VAL A 384 5.21 -12.49 -12.72
N ALA A 385 4.63 -12.88 -13.83
CA ALA A 385 3.23 -13.34 -13.96
C ALA A 385 2.20 -12.37 -13.37
N GLY A 386 2.52 -11.08 -13.24
CA GLY A 386 1.66 -10.09 -12.61
C GLY A 386 1.46 -10.29 -11.10
N GLN A 387 2.29 -11.10 -10.44
CA GLN A 387 2.17 -11.42 -9.03
C GLN A 387 3.03 -10.48 -8.18
N VAL A 388 2.48 -9.97 -7.06
CA VAL A 388 3.24 -9.18 -6.07
C VAL A 388 4.14 -10.12 -5.23
N GLN A 389 5.00 -10.87 -5.90
CA GLN A 389 5.89 -11.89 -5.34
C GLN A 389 7.32 -11.66 -5.78
N ILE A 390 7.62 -11.83 -7.05
CA ILE A 390 8.96 -11.65 -7.63
C ILE A 390 8.92 -10.47 -8.62
N PRO A 391 9.76 -9.45 -8.41
CA PRO A 391 10.80 -9.27 -7.38
C PRO A 391 10.32 -8.55 -6.12
N CYS A 392 9.02 -8.33 -5.92
CA CYS A 392 8.46 -7.44 -4.90
C CYS A 392 8.91 -7.79 -3.48
N ILE A 393 8.91 -9.09 -3.12
CA ILE A 393 9.25 -9.56 -1.78
C ILE A 393 10.70 -9.22 -1.44
N GLU A 394 11.65 -9.53 -2.34
CA GLU A 394 13.07 -9.19 -2.15
C GLU A 394 13.32 -7.67 -2.16
N ARG A 395 12.60 -6.93 -3.00
CA ARG A 395 12.69 -5.46 -3.02
C ARG A 395 12.29 -4.85 -1.67
N ASN A 396 11.28 -5.39 -0.99
CA ASN A 396 10.93 -4.95 0.36
C ASN A 396 12.06 -5.20 1.35
N ALA A 397 12.65 -6.40 1.35
CA ALA A 397 13.74 -6.76 2.24
C ALA A 397 14.98 -5.85 2.03
N ILE A 398 15.45 -5.73 0.79
CA ILE A 398 16.59 -4.86 0.44
C ILE A 398 16.33 -3.40 0.82
N ASN A 399 15.13 -2.90 0.57
CA ASN A 399 14.81 -1.51 0.85
C ASN A 399 14.58 -1.21 2.34
N ALA A 400 14.17 -2.19 3.14
CA ALA A 400 14.15 -2.04 4.59
C ALA A 400 15.58 -1.86 5.15
N VAL A 401 16.55 -2.64 4.68
CA VAL A 401 17.96 -2.47 5.02
C VAL A 401 18.51 -1.14 4.50
N LYS A 402 18.19 -0.77 3.27
CA LYS A 402 18.57 0.51 2.66
C LYS A 402 18.06 1.69 3.49
N ALA A 403 16.82 1.65 3.97
CA ALA A 403 16.25 2.68 4.82
C ALA A 403 17.02 2.86 6.13
N VAL A 404 17.40 1.76 6.78
CA VAL A 404 18.24 1.81 8.00
C VAL A 404 19.61 2.42 7.68
N ASN A 405 20.21 2.05 6.56
CA ASN A 405 21.51 2.62 6.15
C ASN A 405 21.41 4.11 5.81
N ALA A 406 20.38 4.54 5.08
CA ALA A 406 20.13 5.94 4.74
C ALA A 406 19.97 6.81 6.01
N ALA A 407 19.20 6.35 7.00
CA ALA A 407 19.06 7.01 8.28
C ALA A 407 20.42 7.16 9.00
N ARG A 408 21.25 6.11 9.01
CA ARG A 408 22.58 6.13 9.62
C ARG A 408 23.53 7.09 8.90
N MET A 409 23.48 7.14 7.57
CA MET A 409 24.28 8.08 6.77
C MET A 409 23.88 9.53 7.05
N ALA A 410 22.58 9.82 7.07
CA ALA A 410 22.08 11.17 7.34
C ALA A 410 22.46 11.67 8.74
N LEU A 411 22.33 10.81 9.78
CA LEU A 411 22.69 11.15 11.15
C LEU A 411 24.19 11.42 11.37
N ARG A 412 25.05 10.87 10.51
CA ARG A 412 26.52 11.03 10.60
C ARG A 412 27.10 12.00 9.56
N ARG A 413 26.23 12.60 8.75
CA ARG A 413 26.66 13.54 7.73
C ARG A 413 27.18 14.83 8.38
N THR A 414 28.35 15.28 7.93
CA THR A 414 29.03 16.51 8.40
C THR A 414 28.99 17.63 7.37
N SER A 415 28.44 17.38 6.17
CA SER A 415 28.36 18.35 5.07
C SER A 415 26.93 18.59 4.65
N GLU A 416 26.66 19.77 4.12
CA GLU A 416 25.36 20.08 3.52
C GLU A 416 25.08 19.18 2.29
N PRO A 417 23.81 18.74 2.08
CA PRO A 417 23.45 17.98 0.91
C PRO A 417 23.53 18.83 -0.37
N ARG A 418 23.95 18.24 -1.46
CA ARG A 418 23.94 18.90 -2.78
C ARG A 418 22.59 18.72 -3.49
N VAL A 419 21.88 17.68 -3.14
CA VAL A 419 20.55 17.35 -3.67
C VAL A 419 19.54 17.52 -2.54
N SER A 420 18.43 18.21 -2.80
CA SER A 420 17.34 18.32 -1.84
C SER A 420 16.29 17.23 -2.06
N LEU A 421 15.50 16.93 -1.02
CA LEU A 421 14.40 15.99 -1.14
C LEU A 421 13.38 16.41 -2.22
N ASP A 422 13.11 17.72 -2.35
CA ASP A 422 12.20 18.21 -3.40
C ASP A 422 12.73 17.89 -4.81
N LYS A 423 14.05 18.02 -5.03
CA LYS A 423 14.66 17.68 -6.32
C LYS A 423 14.65 16.19 -6.63
N VAL A 424 14.80 15.36 -5.62
CA VAL A 424 14.68 13.91 -5.79
C VAL A 424 13.23 13.51 -6.10
N ILE A 425 12.23 14.13 -5.47
CA ILE A 425 10.80 13.90 -5.75
C ILE A 425 10.48 14.30 -7.20
N GLU A 426 10.93 15.47 -7.64
CA GLU A 426 10.78 15.95 -9.01
C GLU A 426 11.41 14.96 -10.02
N THR A 427 12.67 14.58 -9.78
CA THR A 427 13.40 13.61 -10.62
C THR A 427 12.71 12.26 -10.69
N MET A 428 12.20 11.76 -9.56
CA MET A 428 11.44 10.50 -9.53
C MET A 428 10.20 10.57 -10.41
N TYR A 429 9.49 11.70 -10.39
CA TYR A 429 8.28 11.88 -11.20
C TYR A 429 8.60 11.97 -12.70
N GLU A 430 9.65 12.73 -13.06
CA GLU A 430 10.13 12.84 -14.46
C GLU A 430 10.62 11.49 -14.99
N THR A 431 11.49 10.80 -14.25
CA THR A 431 11.95 9.45 -14.60
C THR A 431 10.78 8.48 -14.77
N GLY A 432 9.75 8.60 -13.92
CA GLY A 432 8.54 7.79 -14.04
C GLY A 432 7.77 8.07 -15.33
N LYS A 433 7.67 9.32 -15.78
CA LYS A 433 7.04 9.70 -17.05
C LYS A 433 7.82 9.18 -18.25
N ASP A 434 9.15 9.24 -18.20
CA ASP A 434 10.05 8.77 -19.26
C ASP A 434 10.12 7.24 -19.31
N MET A 435 9.74 6.55 -18.25
CA MET A 435 9.73 5.09 -18.20
C MET A 435 8.71 4.54 -19.20
N ASN A 436 9.17 3.65 -20.10
CA ASN A 436 8.30 3.01 -21.08
C ASN A 436 7.17 2.22 -20.39
N ASP A 437 5.95 2.31 -20.93
CA ASP A 437 4.74 1.66 -20.37
C ASP A 437 4.89 0.18 -20.06
N LYS A 438 5.71 -0.56 -20.85
CA LYS A 438 5.97 -1.99 -20.60
C LYS A 438 6.65 -2.30 -19.26
N TYR A 439 7.22 -1.28 -18.59
CA TYR A 439 7.88 -1.38 -17.29
C TYR A 439 7.03 -0.80 -16.13
N ARG A 440 5.77 -0.44 -16.39
CA ARG A 440 4.86 0.19 -15.42
C ARG A 440 3.63 -0.68 -15.15
N GLU A 441 3.84 -1.79 -14.39
CA GLU A 441 2.79 -2.70 -13.91
C GLU A 441 1.91 -3.30 -15.03
N THR A 442 2.51 -3.57 -16.19
CA THR A 442 1.78 -4.15 -17.33
C THR A 442 2.13 -5.63 -17.60
N SER A 443 3.16 -6.15 -16.95
CA SER A 443 3.71 -7.49 -17.19
C SER A 443 4.11 -7.76 -18.66
N ARG A 444 4.37 -6.68 -19.44
CA ARG A 444 4.75 -6.74 -20.87
C ARG A 444 6.23 -6.52 -21.14
N GLY A 445 7.04 -6.35 -20.09
CA GLY A 445 8.47 -6.07 -20.20
C GLY A 445 9.26 -6.52 -18.97
N GLY A 446 10.57 -6.30 -19.00
CA GLY A 446 11.46 -6.58 -17.88
C GLY A 446 11.47 -8.04 -17.45
N LEU A 447 11.48 -8.27 -16.13
CA LEU A 447 11.49 -9.62 -15.55
C LEU A 447 10.23 -10.41 -15.92
N ALA A 448 9.08 -9.73 -16.05
CA ALA A 448 7.81 -10.37 -16.34
C ALA A 448 7.82 -11.26 -17.60
N ILE A 449 8.60 -10.91 -18.61
CA ILE A 449 8.72 -11.66 -19.89
C ILE A 449 9.97 -12.53 -19.97
N LYS A 450 10.90 -12.41 -19.04
CA LYS A 450 12.17 -13.17 -19.02
C LYS A 450 12.10 -14.44 -18.21
N VAL A 451 11.15 -14.51 -17.28
CA VAL A 451 10.91 -15.68 -16.44
C VAL A 451 9.74 -16.47 -17.01
N VAL A 452 10.01 -17.69 -17.43
CA VAL A 452 8.98 -18.61 -17.95
C VAL A 452 8.36 -19.32 -16.75
N CYS A 453 7.08 -19.09 -16.50
CA CYS A 453 6.31 -19.89 -15.53
C CYS A 453 6.09 -21.28 -16.14
N ARG A 454 6.69 -22.32 -15.58
CA ARG A 454 6.48 -23.72 -15.95
C ARG A 454 5.35 -24.33 -15.15
#